data_cc9823fbd1c30c5b33e6978abf561071
#
_entry.id   cc9823fbd1c30c5b33e6978abf561071
#
_cell.length_a   1.000
_cell.length_b   1.000
_cell.length_c   1.000
_cell.angle_alpha   90.00
_cell.angle_beta   90.00
_cell.angle_gamma   90.00
#
_symmetry.space_group_name_H-M   'P 1'
#
loop_
_entity.id
_entity.type
_entity.pdbx_description
1 polymer ?
#
loop_
_entity_poly.entity_id
_entity_poly.type
_entity_poly.pdbx_seq_one_letter_code
_entity_poly.pdbx_strand_id
1 'polypeptide(L)'
;MYKLCNVSVHFSPWPHTALSCHPALRYARWLMVDIHCHLLPGLDDGATSIEVSLEMAAMAVEEGITHVVATPHAGAGFTFRPDAVKELRAELQGRLGDRLTLLTGCDFHLNFENLQDIRTAPGRFTINQKSYLLVEFADFSIPPTIDQELHNLQLAGLHPIITHPERNPLIRSQPERLYKWIRQGCYAQITAQSILGKFGERARAAAELWLDENAVHFVASDAHNTSSRPLRLKEAYASIVSRKGEAVARALFTENPRAAVEGEPLPFVPMLAEDLGQAPGATPKRRKRFWFF
;
A
#
# COMPACT_ATOMS: atom_id res chain seq x y z
N MET A 1 9.84 58.44 -13.83
CA MET A 1 9.26 57.26 -14.48
C MET A 1 10.17 56.07 -14.17
N TYR A 2 9.93 55.44 -13.01
CA TYR A 2 10.76 54.29 -12.56
C TYR A 2 10.00 53.00 -12.89
N LYS A 3 10.57 52.16 -13.74
CA LYS A 3 10.06 50.80 -14.00
C LYS A 3 10.45 49.89 -12.84
N LEU A 4 9.45 49.39 -12.11
CA LEU A 4 9.59 48.31 -11.15
C LEU A 4 9.77 46.99 -11.94
N CYS A 5 10.95 46.36 -11.84
CA CYS A 5 11.15 44.99 -12.24
C CYS A 5 10.53 44.08 -11.18
N ASN A 6 9.44 43.39 -11.53
CA ASN A 6 8.94 42.27 -10.75
C ASN A 6 9.86 41.07 -10.97
N VAL A 7 10.67 40.75 -9.97
CA VAL A 7 11.43 39.49 -9.92
C VAL A 7 10.57 38.46 -9.20
N SER A 8 9.92 37.59 -9.96
CA SER A 8 9.27 36.40 -9.42
C SER A 8 10.34 35.42 -8.99
N VAL A 9 10.54 35.31 -7.69
CA VAL A 9 11.44 34.28 -7.12
C VAL A 9 10.66 32.98 -7.07
N HIS A 10 10.92 32.08 -8.02
CA HIS A 10 10.49 30.69 -7.93
C HIS A 10 11.38 29.97 -6.92
N PHE A 11 10.87 29.74 -5.73
CA PHE A 11 11.47 28.80 -4.79
C PHE A 11 11.25 27.37 -5.33
N SER A 12 12.29 26.75 -5.87
CA SER A 12 12.31 25.32 -6.13
C SER A 12 12.73 24.62 -4.82
N PRO A 13 11.92 23.71 -4.25
CA PRO A 13 12.30 22.97 -3.05
C PRO A 13 13.38 21.91 -3.28
N TRP A 14 13.92 21.83 -4.50
CA TRP A 14 14.86 20.79 -4.89
C TRP A 14 16.28 21.32 -5.00
N PRO A 15 17.28 20.69 -4.35
CA PRO A 15 18.67 21.04 -4.57
C PRO A 15 19.09 20.70 -6.01
N HIS A 16 19.67 21.66 -6.74
CA HIS A 16 20.24 21.48 -8.05
C HIS A 16 21.57 20.71 -7.95
N THR A 17 21.56 19.43 -7.60
CA THR A 17 22.70 18.55 -7.81
C THR A 17 22.51 17.85 -9.12
N ALA A 18 23.30 18.24 -10.12
CA ALA A 18 23.41 17.55 -11.38
C ALA A 18 23.93 16.11 -11.12
N LEU A 19 23.03 15.13 -11.14
CA LEU A 19 23.42 13.73 -11.17
C LEU A 19 24.03 13.45 -12.56
N SER A 20 25.34 13.23 -12.61
CA SER A 20 26.06 12.81 -13.81
C SER A 20 25.41 11.54 -14.37
N CYS A 21 25.01 11.62 -15.62
CA CYS A 21 24.36 10.55 -16.37
C CYS A 21 25.36 9.41 -16.60
N HIS A 22 25.44 8.43 -15.70
CA HIS A 22 26.21 7.20 -15.92
C HIS A 22 25.39 6.24 -16.80
N PRO A 23 25.98 5.66 -17.88
CA PRO A 23 25.29 4.74 -18.80
C PRO A 23 24.77 3.45 -18.15
N ALA A 24 25.19 3.14 -16.93
CA ALA A 24 24.74 1.98 -16.15
C ALA A 24 23.29 2.11 -15.60
N LEU A 25 22.66 3.28 -15.68
CA LEU A 25 21.30 3.53 -15.16
C LEU A 25 20.17 3.16 -16.14
N ARG A 26 20.46 2.59 -17.29
CA ARG A 26 19.42 2.12 -18.24
C ARG A 26 18.69 0.84 -17.82
N TYR A 27 19.13 0.18 -16.76
CA TYR A 27 18.34 -0.78 -16.01
C TYR A 27 17.86 -0.04 -14.74
N ALA A 28 16.89 0.86 -14.89
CA ALA A 28 16.20 1.46 -13.75
C ALA A 28 15.58 0.32 -12.94
N ARG A 29 16.35 -0.20 -12.00
CA ARG A 29 15.87 -1.21 -11.06
C ARG A 29 14.81 -0.53 -10.23
N TRP A 30 13.64 -1.08 -10.22
CA TRP A 30 12.65 -0.79 -9.21
C TRP A 30 13.35 -0.98 -7.86
N LEU A 31 13.65 0.10 -7.14
CA LEU A 31 14.27 0.01 -5.83
C LEU A 31 13.21 -0.33 -4.81
N MET A 32 12.20 0.54 -4.66
CA MET A 32 10.99 0.27 -3.90
C MET A 32 9.78 0.82 -4.63
N VAL A 33 8.63 0.18 -4.41
CA VAL A 33 7.33 0.57 -4.96
C VAL A 33 6.35 0.68 -3.82
N ASP A 34 5.73 1.83 -3.66
CA ASP A 34 4.69 2.05 -2.68
C ASP A 34 3.31 1.93 -3.35
N ILE A 35 2.54 0.93 -2.94
CA ILE A 35 1.23 0.66 -3.53
C ILE A 35 0.06 1.26 -2.76
N HIS A 36 0.31 1.98 -1.65
CA HIS A 36 -0.71 2.56 -0.80
C HIS A 36 -0.25 3.90 -0.22
N CYS A 37 -0.75 5.01 -0.79
CA CYS A 37 -0.36 6.36 -0.39
C CYS A 37 -1.43 7.40 -0.75
N HIS A 38 -1.76 8.30 0.20
CA HIS A 38 -2.74 9.37 0.04
C HIS A 38 -2.03 10.67 -0.38
N LEU A 39 -1.34 10.58 -1.52
CA LEU A 39 -0.44 11.63 -2.03
C LEU A 39 -1.18 12.74 -2.78
N LEU A 40 -2.36 12.46 -3.39
CA LEU A 40 -3.07 13.43 -4.21
C LEU A 40 -3.82 14.45 -3.35
N PRO A 41 -3.71 15.77 -3.64
CA PRO A 41 -4.18 16.80 -2.72
C PRO A 41 -5.70 16.93 -2.71
N GLY A 42 -6.29 17.08 -1.52
CA GLY A 42 -7.69 17.46 -1.33
C GLY A 42 -8.74 16.44 -1.81
N LEU A 43 -8.35 15.16 -1.92
CA LEU A 43 -9.28 14.07 -2.25
C LEU A 43 -9.84 13.37 -1.01
N ASP A 44 -9.03 13.30 0.05
CA ASP A 44 -9.32 12.63 1.31
C ASP A 44 -8.56 13.29 2.48
N ASP A 45 -8.22 12.55 3.52
CA ASP A 45 -7.44 12.99 4.68
C ASP A 45 -5.91 12.96 4.47
N GLY A 46 -5.46 12.73 3.24
CA GLY A 46 -4.05 12.78 2.86
C GLY A 46 -3.50 14.19 2.66
N ALA A 47 -2.74 14.39 1.60
CA ALA A 47 -2.14 15.69 1.26
C ALA A 47 -3.19 16.79 1.15
N THR A 48 -2.99 17.92 1.85
CA THR A 48 -3.94 19.04 1.87
C THR A 48 -3.75 20.00 0.71
N SER A 49 -2.56 20.01 0.09
CA SER A 49 -2.23 20.88 -1.05
C SER A 49 -1.19 20.22 -1.96
N ILE A 50 -1.01 20.80 -3.15
CA ILE A 50 -0.02 20.32 -4.11
C ILE A 50 1.41 20.47 -3.57
N GLU A 51 1.67 21.45 -2.71
CA GLU A 51 2.96 21.66 -2.07
C GLU A 51 3.26 20.52 -1.09
N VAL A 52 2.28 20.13 -0.28
CA VAL A 52 2.40 18.96 0.63
C VAL A 52 2.62 17.68 -0.18
N SER A 53 1.91 17.50 -1.30
CA SER A 53 2.13 16.37 -2.21
C SER A 53 3.56 16.34 -2.75
N LEU A 54 4.11 17.48 -3.13
CA LEU A 54 5.50 17.60 -3.60
C LEU A 54 6.51 17.30 -2.50
N GLU A 55 6.27 17.72 -1.27
CA GLU A 55 7.12 17.41 -0.12
C GLU A 55 7.09 15.89 0.18
N MET A 56 5.90 15.26 0.17
CA MET A 56 5.76 13.81 0.33
C MET A 56 6.49 13.07 -0.80
N ALA A 57 6.36 13.52 -2.04
CA ALA A 57 7.06 12.93 -3.18
C ALA A 57 8.60 13.08 -3.07
N ALA A 58 9.08 14.21 -2.52
CA ALA A 58 10.50 14.41 -2.24
C ALA A 58 11.01 13.37 -1.23
N MET A 59 10.25 13.13 -0.15
CA MET A 59 10.57 12.08 0.82
C MET A 59 10.65 10.70 0.16
N ALA A 60 9.71 10.36 -0.74
CA ALA A 60 9.75 9.11 -1.47
C ALA A 60 11.06 8.93 -2.26
N VAL A 61 11.47 9.98 -2.97
CA VAL A 61 12.73 9.95 -3.74
C VAL A 61 13.95 9.76 -2.83
N GLU A 62 14.01 10.47 -1.70
CA GLU A 62 15.07 10.32 -0.70
C GLU A 62 15.13 8.90 -0.10
N GLU A 63 13.99 8.25 0.04
CA GLU A 63 13.86 6.88 0.52
C GLU A 63 14.24 5.84 -0.54
N GLY A 64 14.45 6.24 -1.81
CA GLY A 64 14.72 5.31 -2.92
C GLY A 64 13.44 4.65 -3.46
N ILE A 65 12.27 5.23 -3.22
CA ILE A 65 11.02 4.83 -3.83
C ILE A 65 10.99 5.39 -5.26
N THR A 66 10.69 4.55 -6.23
CA THR A 66 10.68 4.94 -7.66
C THR A 66 9.28 5.05 -8.24
N HIS A 67 8.32 4.35 -7.63
CA HIS A 67 6.92 4.33 -8.06
C HIS A 67 6.02 4.45 -6.84
N VAL A 68 5.02 5.29 -6.94
CA VAL A 68 3.97 5.45 -5.92
C VAL A 68 2.61 5.32 -6.59
N VAL A 69 1.79 4.45 -6.03
CA VAL A 69 0.37 4.39 -6.38
C VAL A 69 -0.38 5.31 -5.44
N ALA A 70 -0.96 6.37 -5.99
CA ALA A 70 -1.85 7.24 -5.24
C ALA A 70 -3.21 6.56 -5.10
N THR A 71 -3.63 6.34 -3.86
CA THR A 71 -4.80 5.53 -3.50
C THR A 71 -5.74 6.29 -2.57
N PRO A 72 -6.38 7.37 -3.05
CA PRO A 72 -7.35 8.07 -2.21
C PRO A 72 -8.49 7.13 -1.81
N HIS A 73 -9.11 7.40 -0.65
CA HIS A 73 -10.22 6.63 -0.14
C HIS A 73 -11.43 6.63 -1.08
N ALA A 74 -12.03 5.45 -1.24
CA ALA A 74 -13.40 5.31 -1.72
C ALA A 74 -14.26 4.82 -0.54
N GLY A 75 -15.03 5.70 0.07
CA GLY A 75 -15.78 5.44 1.30
C GLY A 75 -15.13 6.05 2.53
N ALA A 76 -15.45 5.57 3.72
CA ALA A 76 -15.00 6.16 5.00
C ALA A 76 -15.33 7.66 5.17
N GLY A 77 -16.40 8.13 4.53
CA GLY A 77 -16.79 9.55 4.52
C GLY A 77 -16.26 10.34 3.33
N PHE A 78 -15.45 9.74 2.46
CA PHE A 78 -14.93 10.36 1.25
C PHE A 78 -15.61 9.83 -0.01
N THR A 79 -15.92 10.73 -0.95
CA THR A 79 -16.45 10.37 -2.27
C THR A 79 -15.30 10.17 -3.24
N PHE A 80 -15.16 8.97 -3.78
CA PHE A 80 -14.16 8.70 -4.78
C PHE A 80 -14.48 9.39 -6.12
N ARG A 81 -13.52 10.15 -6.64
CA ARG A 81 -13.65 10.96 -7.86
C ARG A 81 -12.56 10.57 -8.87
N PRO A 82 -12.76 9.51 -9.67
CA PRO A 82 -11.73 8.94 -10.54
C PRO A 82 -11.20 9.93 -11.59
N ASP A 83 -11.99 10.87 -12.06
CA ASP A 83 -11.52 11.89 -13.01
C ASP A 83 -10.60 12.91 -12.31
N ALA A 84 -10.96 13.37 -11.11
CA ALA A 84 -10.09 14.23 -10.32
C ALA A 84 -8.76 13.52 -9.95
N VAL A 85 -8.79 12.22 -9.66
CA VAL A 85 -7.59 11.41 -9.43
C VAL A 85 -6.66 11.45 -10.64
N LYS A 86 -7.19 11.27 -11.86
CA LYS A 86 -6.41 11.31 -13.10
C LYS A 86 -5.81 12.69 -13.35
N GLU A 87 -6.60 13.75 -13.18
CA GLU A 87 -6.19 15.14 -13.40
C GLU A 87 -5.08 15.55 -12.43
N LEU A 88 -5.29 15.34 -11.14
CA LEU A 88 -4.31 15.67 -10.10
C LEU A 88 -3.03 14.83 -10.23
N ARG A 89 -3.15 13.54 -10.57
CA ARG A 89 -1.99 12.71 -10.86
C ARG A 89 -1.20 13.25 -12.04
N ALA A 90 -1.86 13.66 -13.13
CA ALA A 90 -1.19 14.22 -14.30
C ALA A 90 -0.49 15.55 -13.99
N GLU A 91 -1.15 16.43 -13.24
CA GLU A 91 -0.56 17.71 -12.78
C GLU A 91 0.68 17.46 -11.91
N LEU A 92 0.55 16.61 -10.88
CA LEU A 92 1.66 16.32 -9.98
C LEU A 92 2.81 15.62 -10.70
N GLN A 93 2.53 14.67 -11.60
CA GLN A 93 3.55 14.02 -12.44
C GLN A 93 4.30 15.03 -13.30
N GLY A 94 3.61 16.01 -13.89
CA GLY A 94 4.24 17.08 -14.68
C GLY A 94 5.25 17.91 -13.85
N ARG A 95 4.96 18.18 -12.59
CA ARG A 95 5.88 18.87 -11.67
C ARG A 95 7.04 17.98 -11.20
N LEU A 96 6.82 16.68 -11.07
CA LEU A 96 7.85 15.73 -10.63
C LEU A 96 8.83 15.33 -11.76
N GLY A 97 8.39 15.36 -13.02
CA GLY A 97 9.17 14.81 -14.13
C GLY A 97 9.45 13.32 -13.93
N ASP A 98 10.67 12.88 -14.25
CA ASP A 98 11.10 11.48 -14.19
C ASP A 98 11.66 11.05 -12.82
N ARG A 99 11.58 11.92 -11.80
CA ARG A 99 12.15 11.64 -10.47
C ARG A 99 11.36 10.59 -9.70
N LEU A 100 10.05 10.53 -9.91
CA LEU A 100 9.13 9.59 -9.30
C LEU A 100 8.00 9.29 -10.28
N THR A 101 7.67 8.03 -10.48
CA THR A 101 6.52 7.64 -11.29
C THR A 101 5.27 7.55 -10.42
N LEU A 102 4.24 8.31 -10.78
CA LEU A 102 2.95 8.27 -10.11
C LEU A 102 1.95 7.44 -10.89
N LEU A 103 1.34 6.51 -10.20
CA LEU A 103 0.27 5.63 -10.66
C LEU A 103 -1.00 5.91 -9.86
N THR A 104 -2.11 5.35 -10.28
CA THR A 104 -3.39 5.52 -9.59
C THR A 104 -3.94 4.19 -9.09
N GLY A 105 -4.69 4.25 -8.01
CA GLY A 105 -5.45 3.18 -7.41
C GLY A 105 -6.52 3.78 -6.50
N CYS A 106 -6.98 3.01 -5.55
CA CYS A 106 -7.98 3.43 -4.59
C CYS A 106 -7.80 2.60 -3.31
N ASP A 107 -7.92 3.22 -2.14
CA ASP A 107 -8.17 2.51 -0.90
C ASP A 107 -9.68 2.28 -0.78
N PHE A 108 -10.08 1.04 -1.12
CA PHE A 108 -11.46 0.69 -1.41
C PHE A 108 -12.15 0.14 -0.16
N HIS A 109 -13.04 0.94 0.44
CA HIS A 109 -13.91 0.46 1.48
C HIS A 109 -14.99 -0.47 0.93
N LEU A 110 -15.13 -1.66 1.52
CA LEU A 110 -16.20 -2.60 1.20
C LEU A 110 -17.54 -2.11 1.80
N ASN A 111 -18.21 -1.24 1.05
CA ASN A 111 -19.59 -0.83 1.29
C ASN A 111 -20.48 -1.15 0.10
N PHE A 112 -21.78 -0.99 0.26
CA PHE A 112 -22.75 -1.36 -0.77
C PHE A 112 -22.58 -0.56 -2.06
N GLU A 113 -22.41 0.75 -1.98
CA GLU A 113 -22.25 1.66 -3.11
C GLU A 113 -21.02 1.29 -3.93
N ASN A 114 -19.88 1.15 -3.28
CA ASN A 114 -18.62 0.79 -3.92
C ASN A 114 -18.70 -0.58 -4.60
N LEU A 115 -19.36 -1.55 -3.96
CA LEU A 115 -19.57 -2.89 -4.54
C LEU A 115 -20.46 -2.86 -5.80
N GLN A 116 -21.40 -1.92 -5.92
CA GLN A 116 -22.15 -1.73 -7.16
C GLN A 116 -21.27 -1.12 -8.25
N ASP A 117 -20.51 -0.08 -7.91
CA ASP A 117 -19.69 0.66 -8.86
C ASP A 117 -18.54 -0.19 -9.42
N ILE A 118 -17.86 -0.97 -8.59
CA ILE A 118 -16.74 -1.80 -9.04
C ILE A 118 -17.17 -2.90 -10.02
N ARG A 119 -18.40 -3.39 -9.93
CA ARG A 119 -18.95 -4.37 -10.88
C ARG A 119 -19.09 -3.82 -12.28
N THR A 120 -19.31 -2.50 -12.43
CA THR A 120 -19.51 -1.83 -13.71
C THR A 120 -18.20 -1.32 -14.31
N ALA A 121 -17.25 -0.89 -13.49
CA ALA A 121 -16.02 -0.26 -13.93
C ALA A 121 -14.83 -0.55 -12.98
N PRO A 122 -14.39 -1.82 -12.86
CA PRO A 122 -13.39 -2.23 -11.87
C PRO A 122 -12.07 -1.47 -12.01
N GLY A 123 -11.62 -1.18 -13.21
CA GLY A 123 -10.37 -0.46 -13.47
C GLY A 123 -10.30 0.95 -12.86
N ARG A 124 -11.42 1.53 -12.42
CA ARG A 124 -11.41 2.82 -11.72
C ARG A 124 -10.83 2.73 -10.34
N PHE A 125 -10.91 1.57 -9.70
CA PHE A 125 -10.54 1.33 -8.29
C PHE A 125 -9.24 0.53 -8.15
N THR A 126 -8.85 -0.21 -9.18
CA THR A 126 -7.69 -1.11 -9.11
C THR A 126 -6.36 -0.40 -9.28
N ILE A 127 -5.31 -0.97 -8.72
CA ILE A 127 -3.92 -0.50 -8.86
C ILE A 127 -3.57 -0.43 -10.35
N ASN A 128 -3.21 0.78 -10.79
CA ASN A 128 -2.81 1.07 -12.18
C ASN A 128 -3.80 0.56 -13.24
N GLN A 129 -5.09 0.53 -12.90
CA GLN A 129 -6.18 0.03 -13.76
C GLN A 129 -5.99 -1.45 -14.18
N LYS A 130 -5.26 -2.24 -13.39
CA LYS A 130 -5.02 -3.68 -13.60
C LYS A 130 -6.00 -4.53 -12.80
N SER A 131 -5.54 -5.60 -12.16
CA SER A 131 -6.39 -6.58 -11.47
C SER A 131 -6.31 -6.54 -9.94
N TYR A 132 -5.32 -5.85 -9.36
CA TYR A 132 -5.16 -5.79 -7.90
C TYR A 132 -5.99 -4.67 -7.29
N LEU A 133 -6.69 -4.96 -6.20
CA LEU A 133 -7.57 -4.04 -5.50
C LEU A 133 -7.19 -3.98 -4.02
N LEU A 134 -6.86 -2.79 -3.52
CA LEU A 134 -6.74 -2.56 -2.08
C LEU A 134 -8.13 -2.58 -1.44
N VAL A 135 -8.29 -3.34 -0.37
CA VAL A 135 -9.58 -3.51 0.32
C VAL A 135 -9.43 -3.17 1.79
N GLU A 136 -10.09 -2.09 2.20
CA GLU A 136 -10.13 -1.63 3.57
C GLU A 136 -11.43 -2.04 4.27
N PHE A 137 -11.32 -2.42 5.55
CA PHE A 137 -12.47 -2.73 6.40
C PHE A 137 -12.65 -1.68 7.49
N ALA A 138 -13.91 -1.38 7.78
CA ALA A 138 -14.23 -0.53 8.91
C ALA A 138 -13.76 -1.14 10.25
N ASP A 139 -13.28 -0.31 11.16
CA ASP A 139 -12.74 -0.74 12.46
C ASP A 139 -13.78 -1.31 13.41
N PHE A 140 -15.04 -0.96 13.20
CA PHE A 140 -16.15 -1.30 14.12
C PHE A 140 -17.08 -2.41 13.61
N SER A 141 -17.00 -2.78 12.34
CA SER A 141 -17.86 -3.80 11.75
C SER A 141 -17.23 -4.45 10.52
N ILE A 142 -17.23 -5.77 10.47
CA ILE A 142 -16.96 -6.56 9.27
C ILE A 142 -18.18 -7.44 9.02
N PRO A 143 -18.97 -7.18 7.98
CA PRO A 143 -20.20 -7.91 7.71
C PRO A 143 -19.99 -9.43 7.59
N PRO A 144 -20.94 -10.26 7.99
CA PRO A 144 -20.84 -11.72 7.82
C PRO A 144 -20.72 -12.15 6.36
N THR A 145 -21.22 -11.33 5.42
CA THR A 145 -21.22 -11.59 3.98
C THR A 145 -19.87 -11.31 3.31
N ILE A 146 -18.88 -10.81 4.08
CA ILE A 146 -17.59 -10.37 3.53
C ILE A 146 -16.85 -11.47 2.76
N ASP A 147 -16.90 -12.70 3.24
CA ASP A 147 -16.26 -13.84 2.57
C ASP A 147 -16.83 -14.04 1.17
N GLN A 148 -18.15 -13.88 1.02
CA GLN A 148 -18.82 -13.97 -0.27
C GLN A 148 -18.45 -12.79 -1.19
N GLU A 149 -18.36 -11.57 -0.65
CA GLU A 149 -18.01 -10.40 -1.47
C GLU A 149 -16.55 -10.48 -1.95
N LEU A 150 -15.61 -10.90 -1.10
CA LEU A 150 -14.23 -11.15 -1.53
C LEU A 150 -14.16 -12.21 -2.62
N HIS A 151 -14.93 -13.28 -2.49
CA HIS A 151 -15.03 -14.32 -3.53
C HIS A 151 -15.65 -13.78 -4.82
N ASN A 152 -16.69 -12.95 -4.76
CA ASN A 152 -17.31 -12.32 -5.91
C ASN A 152 -16.33 -11.41 -6.67
N LEU A 153 -15.49 -10.64 -5.95
CA LEU A 153 -14.43 -9.85 -6.55
C LEU A 153 -13.41 -10.73 -7.29
N GLN A 154 -13.03 -11.86 -6.70
CA GLN A 154 -12.12 -12.82 -7.35
C GLN A 154 -12.74 -13.46 -8.60
N LEU A 155 -14.02 -13.83 -8.57
CA LEU A 155 -14.74 -14.32 -9.75
C LEU A 155 -14.82 -13.27 -10.87
N ALA A 156 -14.78 -11.99 -10.52
CA ALA A 156 -14.69 -10.89 -11.49
C ALA A 156 -13.25 -10.66 -12.01
N GLY A 157 -12.28 -11.51 -11.65
CA GLY A 157 -10.89 -11.42 -12.09
C GLY A 157 -10.05 -10.45 -11.27
N LEU A 158 -10.53 -10.00 -10.11
CA LEU A 158 -9.79 -9.10 -9.22
C LEU A 158 -9.00 -9.88 -8.17
N HIS A 159 -7.90 -9.29 -7.73
CA HIS A 159 -7.03 -9.81 -6.67
C HIS A 159 -7.10 -8.91 -5.43
N PRO A 160 -7.98 -9.23 -4.45
CA PRO A 160 -8.10 -8.41 -3.25
C PRO A 160 -6.84 -8.43 -2.40
N ILE A 161 -6.36 -7.26 -2.01
CA ILE A 161 -5.28 -7.03 -1.04
C ILE A 161 -5.91 -6.41 0.20
N ILE A 162 -5.97 -7.14 1.30
CA ILE A 162 -6.48 -6.63 2.57
C ILE A 162 -5.47 -5.61 3.12
N THR A 163 -5.88 -4.35 3.22
CA THR A 163 -5.02 -3.26 3.67
C THR A 163 -4.90 -3.23 5.19
N HIS A 164 -3.70 -2.96 5.66
CA HIS A 164 -3.32 -2.74 7.08
C HIS A 164 -4.17 -3.52 8.12
N PRO A 165 -4.38 -4.85 7.94
CA PRO A 165 -5.16 -5.66 8.86
C PRO A 165 -4.62 -5.60 10.31
N GLU A 166 -3.32 -5.31 10.48
CA GLU A 166 -2.67 -5.14 11.78
C GLU A 166 -3.17 -3.91 12.56
N ARG A 167 -3.80 -2.96 11.88
CA ARG A 167 -4.42 -1.79 12.51
C ARG A 167 -5.88 -2.05 12.87
N ASN A 168 -6.56 -2.93 12.15
CA ASN A 168 -7.96 -3.25 12.37
C ASN A 168 -8.16 -4.11 13.63
N PRO A 169 -8.89 -3.64 14.67
CA PRO A 169 -9.05 -4.35 15.93
C PRO A 169 -9.82 -5.67 15.79
N LEU A 170 -10.75 -5.76 14.85
CA LEU A 170 -11.56 -6.97 14.62
C LEU A 170 -10.73 -8.07 13.98
N ILE A 171 -9.86 -7.72 13.01
CA ILE A 171 -8.98 -8.70 12.38
C ILE A 171 -7.91 -9.16 13.36
N ARG A 172 -7.33 -8.24 14.15
CA ARG A 172 -6.37 -8.62 15.20
C ARG A 172 -6.97 -9.59 16.22
N SER A 173 -8.24 -9.40 16.59
CA SER A 173 -8.91 -10.28 17.55
C SER A 173 -9.27 -11.66 16.97
N GLN A 174 -9.30 -11.81 15.66
CA GLN A 174 -9.66 -13.02 14.93
C GLN A 174 -8.68 -13.28 13.77
N PRO A 175 -7.39 -13.53 14.02
CA PRO A 175 -6.37 -13.67 12.99
C PRO A 175 -6.67 -14.82 12.00
N GLU A 176 -7.40 -15.84 12.43
CA GLU A 176 -7.84 -16.94 11.58
C GLU A 176 -8.74 -16.50 10.41
N ARG A 177 -9.39 -15.32 10.50
CA ARG A 177 -10.13 -14.76 9.36
C ARG A 177 -9.19 -14.32 8.25
N LEU A 178 -8.09 -13.64 8.61
CA LEU A 178 -7.08 -13.23 7.63
C LEU A 178 -6.44 -14.45 6.95
N TYR A 179 -6.09 -15.47 7.73
CA TYR A 179 -5.53 -16.72 7.19
C TYR A 179 -6.51 -17.43 6.24
N LYS A 180 -7.80 -17.44 6.60
CA LYS A 180 -8.85 -17.97 5.72
C LYS A 180 -8.89 -17.23 4.38
N TRP A 181 -8.92 -15.89 4.40
CA TRP A 181 -8.95 -15.08 3.16
C TRP A 181 -7.70 -15.28 2.31
N ILE A 182 -6.51 -15.40 2.94
CA ILE A 182 -5.26 -15.69 2.23
C ILE A 182 -5.34 -17.06 1.55
N ARG A 183 -5.82 -18.11 2.24
CA ARG A 183 -6.03 -19.43 1.62
C ARG A 183 -7.04 -19.42 0.48
N GLN A 184 -7.95 -18.50 0.51
CA GLN A 184 -8.92 -18.26 -0.56
C GLN A 184 -8.38 -17.40 -1.71
N GLY A 185 -7.10 -16.99 -1.68
CA GLY A 185 -6.45 -16.23 -2.74
C GLY A 185 -6.48 -14.72 -2.57
N CYS A 186 -6.85 -14.19 -1.39
CA CYS A 186 -6.59 -12.79 -1.05
C CYS A 186 -5.13 -12.61 -0.62
N TYR A 187 -4.66 -11.38 -0.70
CA TYR A 187 -3.35 -10.97 -0.21
C TYR A 187 -3.49 -10.03 1.00
N ALA A 188 -2.40 -9.79 1.71
CA ALA A 188 -2.37 -8.84 2.82
C ALA A 188 -1.21 -7.84 2.66
N GLN A 189 -1.51 -6.57 2.91
CA GLN A 189 -0.55 -5.47 2.98
C GLN A 189 -0.50 -4.94 4.40
N ILE A 190 0.68 -4.89 5.01
CA ILE A 190 0.91 -4.21 6.29
C ILE A 190 1.56 -2.85 6.09
N THR A 191 1.34 -1.95 7.05
CA THR A 191 1.91 -0.60 7.00
C THR A 191 3.35 -0.60 7.53
N ALA A 192 4.26 0.06 6.83
CA ALA A 192 5.67 0.20 7.23
C ALA A 192 5.81 0.75 8.66
N GLN A 193 5.04 1.76 9.01
CA GLN A 193 5.06 2.36 10.33
C GLN A 193 4.50 1.46 11.45
N SER A 194 3.66 0.46 11.13
CA SER A 194 3.23 -0.55 12.11
C SER A 194 4.40 -1.41 12.56
N ILE A 195 5.27 -1.82 11.64
CA ILE A 195 6.51 -2.57 11.93
C ILE A 195 7.41 -1.78 12.87
N LEU A 196 7.46 -0.45 12.71
CA LEU A 196 8.26 0.47 13.50
C LEU A 196 7.58 0.91 14.82
N GLY A 197 6.39 0.37 15.13
CA GLY A 197 5.65 0.65 16.36
C GLY A 197 4.95 2.02 16.40
N LYS A 198 4.91 2.78 15.30
CA LYS A 198 4.31 4.13 15.26
C LYS A 198 2.78 4.10 15.41
N PHE A 199 2.13 2.98 15.09
CA PHE A 199 0.69 2.74 15.33
C PHE A 199 0.41 2.00 16.65
N GLY A 200 1.41 1.99 17.56
CA GLY A 200 1.31 1.38 18.89
C GLY A 200 1.65 -0.10 18.92
N GLU A 201 1.88 -0.61 20.14
CA GLU A 201 2.42 -1.94 20.36
C GLU A 201 1.49 -3.06 19.85
N ARG A 202 0.16 -2.88 19.88
CA ARG A 202 -0.79 -3.90 19.38
C ARG A 202 -0.70 -4.07 17.87
N ALA A 203 -0.55 -2.99 17.12
CA ALA A 203 -0.39 -3.04 15.67
C ALA A 203 0.99 -3.63 15.30
N ARG A 204 2.04 -3.24 16.02
CA ARG A 204 3.39 -3.79 15.85
C ARG A 204 3.41 -5.29 16.09
N ALA A 205 2.89 -5.76 17.24
CA ALA A 205 2.86 -7.18 17.56
C ALA A 205 2.08 -8.01 16.53
N ALA A 206 0.96 -7.48 16.00
CA ALA A 206 0.22 -8.13 14.93
C ALA A 206 0.99 -8.17 13.62
N ALA A 207 1.65 -7.07 13.22
CA ALA A 207 2.49 -7.03 12.03
C ALA A 207 3.65 -8.03 12.12
N GLU A 208 4.34 -8.10 13.26
CA GLU A 208 5.42 -9.05 13.52
C GLU A 208 4.92 -10.50 13.48
N LEU A 209 3.77 -10.79 14.12
CA LEU A 209 3.15 -12.12 14.08
C LEU A 209 2.86 -12.56 12.65
N TRP A 210 2.22 -11.71 11.86
CA TRP A 210 1.85 -12.07 10.48
C TRP A 210 3.05 -12.17 9.54
N LEU A 211 4.12 -11.41 9.78
CA LEU A 211 5.39 -11.63 9.10
C LEU A 211 5.96 -13.03 9.43
N ASP A 212 5.92 -13.44 10.70
CA ASP A 212 6.44 -14.75 11.12
C ASP A 212 5.58 -15.89 10.61
N GLU A 213 4.26 -15.71 10.56
CA GLU A 213 3.30 -16.69 10.03
C GLU A 213 3.22 -16.68 8.49
N ASN A 214 4.07 -15.90 7.80
CA ASN A 214 4.11 -15.78 6.34
C ASN A 214 2.78 -15.29 5.73
N ALA A 215 2.02 -14.48 6.45
CA ALA A 215 0.72 -13.96 6.02
C ALA A 215 0.81 -12.60 5.32
N VAL A 216 2.01 -12.06 5.07
CA VAL A 216 2.23 -10.75 4.47
C VAL A 216 2.75 -10.88 3.06
N HIS A 217 2.16 -10.12 2.13
CA HIS A 217 2.50 -10.12 0.71
C HIS A 217 3.05 -8.77 0.24
N PHE A 218 2.69 -7.69 0.94
CA PHE A 218 3.09 -6.32 0.62
C PHE A 218 3.39 -5.53 1.90
N VAL A 219 4.34 -4.60 1.77
CA VAL A 219 4.51 -3.52 2.74
C VAL A 219 4.39 -2.20 2.00
N ALA A 220 3.55 -1.30 2.51
CA ALA A 220 3.34 0.02 1.93
C ALA A 220 3.39 1.10 3.01
N SER A 221 3.47 2.37 2.61
CA SER A 221 3.59 3.47 3.57
C SER A 221 2.28 3.83 4.23
N ASP A 222 1.19 3.83 3.45
CA ASP A 222 -0.08 4.41 3.83
C ASP A 222 0.11 5.86 4.30
N ALA A 223 0.94 6.60 3.54
CA ALA A 223 1.37 7.95 3.89
C ALA A 223 0.27 8.98 3.62
N HIS A 224 0.11 9.94 4.56
CA HIS A 224 -0.90 10.99 4.48
C HIS A 224 -0.33 12.41 4.60
N ASN A 225 0.87 12.54 5.14
CA ASN A 225 1.50 13.84 5.39
C ASN A 225 3.02 13.71 5.52
N THR A 226 3.69 14.82 5.79
CA THR A 226 5.15 14.89 5.91
C THR A 226 5.68 14.66 7.34
N SER A 227 4.81 14.42 8.33
CA SER A 227 5.18 14.37 9.76
C SER A 227 4.79 13.09 10.46
N SER A 228 3.50 12.90 10.77
CA SER A 228 3.01 11.76 11.56
C SER A 228 2.84 10.47 10.75
N ARG A 229 2.50 10.61 9.46
CA ARG A 229 2.35 9.48 8.50
C ARG A 229 3.14 9.79 7.21
N PRO A 230 4.49 9.91 7.30
CA PRO A 230 5.32 10.27 6.15
C PRO A 230 5.48 9.12 5.16
N LEU A 231 5.80 9.48 3.90
CA LEU A 231 6.08 8.53 2.83
C LEU A 231 7.51 7.99 2.98
N ARG A 232 7.68 6.99 3.91
CA ARG A 232 8.95 6.39 4.25
C ARG A 232 8.85 4.87 4.35
N LEU A 233 9.77 4.16 3.70
CA LEU A 233 9.81 2.69 3.65
C LEU A 233 11.17 2.10 4.09
N LYS A 234 12.25 2.88 4.02
CA LYS A 234 13.62 2.38 4.16
C LYS A 234 13.91 1.75 5.52
N GLU A 235 13.42 2.36 6.60
CA GLU A 235 13.63 1.83 7.96
C GLU A 235 12.87 0.50 8.16
N ALA A 236 11.63 0.41 7.66
CA ALA A 236 10.86 -0.82 7.70
C ALA A 236 11.47 -1.92 6.81
N TYR A 237 12.01 -1.55 5.64
CA TYR A 237 12.78 -2.46 4.79
C TYR A 237 13.96 -3.06 5.55
N ALA A 238 14.79 -2.22 6.19
CA ALA A 238 15.92 -2.67 6.98
C ALA A 238 15.50 -3.58 8.16
N SER A 239 14.38 -3.28 8.81
CA SER A 239 13.81 -4.11 9.88
C SER A 239 13.45 -5.51 9.36
N ILE A 240 12.80 -5.60 8.19
CA ILE A 240 12.46 -6.90 7.58
C ILE A 240 13.71 -7.65 7.11
N VAL A 241 14.69 -6.95 6.53
CA VAL A 241 15.98 -7.58 6.19
C VAL A 241 16.59 -8.26 7.42
N SER A 242 16.63 -7.55 8.55
CA SER A 242 17.17 -8.10 9.80
C SER A 242 16.38 -9.31 10.33
N ARG A 243 15.05 -9.32 10.16
CA ARG A 243 14.16 -10.36 10.70
C ARG A 243 13.98 -11.57 9.78
N LYS A 244 13.82 -11.35 8.48
CA LYS A 244 13.40 -12.35 7.48
C LYS A 244 14.40 -12.53 6.34
N GLY A 245 15.41 -11.67 6.26
CA GLY A 245 16.41 -11.67 5.20
C GLY A 245 16.05 -10.79 4.00
N GLU A 246 17.07 -10.47 3.22
CA GLU A 246 17.01 -9.56 2.05
C GLU A 246 16.01 -10.01 0.98
N ALA A 247 15.92 -11.31 0.71
CA ALA A 247 15.03 -11.85 -0.32
C ALA A 247 13.56 -11.57 0.01
N VAL A 248 13.16 -11.74 1.27
CA VAL A 248 11.78 -11.45 1.72
C VAL A 248 11.52 -9.94 1.68
N ALA A 249 12.44 -9.11 2.19
CA ALA A 249 12.29 -7.66 2.14
C ALA A 249 12.11 -7.18 0.69
N ARG A 250 12.97 -7.63 -0.24
CA ARG A 250 12.86 -7.28 -1.65
C ARG A 250 11.54 -7.74 -2.27
N ALA A 251 11.06 -8.93 -1.91
CA ALA A 251 9.77 -9.43 -2.37
C ALA A 251 8.61 -8.51 -1.94
N LEU A 252 8.57 -8.09 -0.66
CA LEU A 252 7.46 -7.33 -0.08
C LEU A 252 7.46 -5.84 -0.48
N PHE A 253 8.61 -5.23 -0.77
CA PHE A 253 8.73 -3.80 -1.08
C PHE A 253 8.98 -3.51 -2.56
N THR A 254 9.33 -4.50 -3.36
CA THR A 254 9.72 -4.30 -4.76
C THR A 254 9.04 -5.28 -5.70
N GLU A 255 9.25 -6.59 -5.53
CA GLU A 255 8.87 -7.57 -6.55
C GLU A 255 7.35 -7.78 -6.62
N ASN A 256 6.69 -8.02 -5.47
CA ASN A 256 5.23 -8.12 -5.41
C ASN A 256 4.53 -6.79 -5.74
N PRO A 257 4.95 -5.64 -5.15
CA PRO A 257 4.39 -4.33 -5.53
C PRO A 257 4.50 -4.04 -7.03
N ARG A 258 5.64 -4.34 -7.65
CA ARG A 258 5.84 -4.22 -9.08
C ARG A 258 4.87 -5.09 -9.86
N ALA A 259 4.76 -6.39 -9.51
CA ALA A 259 3.85 -7.31 -10.16
C ALA A 259 2.39 -6.82 -10.06
N ALA A 260 1.97 -6.30 -8.90
CA ALA A 260 0.64 -5.74 -8.74
C ALA A 260 0.40 -4.52 -9.65
N VAL A 261 1.38 -3.63 -9.80
CA VAL A 261 1.33 -2.48 -10.71
C VAL A 261 1.27 -2.90 -12.17
N GLU A 262 1.98 -3.96 -12.55
CA GLU A 262 2.01 -4.51 -13.90
C GLU A 262 0.78 -5.39 -14.21
N GLY A 263 0.05 -5.84 -13.17
CA GLY A 263 -1.09 -6.76 -13.28
C GLY A 263 -0.67 -8.22 -13.48
N GLU A 264 0.56 -8.53 -13.10
CA GLU A 264 1.16 -9.87 -13.23
C GLU A 264 0.95 -10.70 -11.95
N PRO A 265 1.03 -12.03 -12.01
CA PRO A 265 1.05 -12.88 -10.82
C PRO A 265 2.20 -12.52 -9.88
N LEU A 266 1.94 -12.55 -8.57
CA LEU A 266 2.97 -12.24 -7.58
C LEU A 266 4.11 -13.27 -7.64
N PRO A 267 5.38 -12.85 -7.74
CA PRO A 267 6.53 -13.74 -7.73
C PRO A 267 6.80 -14.36 -6.36
N PHE A 268 6.27 -13.78 -5.28
CA PHE A 268 6.43 -14.26 -3.92
C PHE A 268 5.07 -14.35 -3.21
N VAL A 269 4.57 -15.58 -3.08
CA VAL A 269 3.37 -15.93 -2.30
C VAL A 269 3.76 -17.01 -1.31
N PRO A 270 4.18 -16.63 -0.09
CA PRO A 270 4.64 -17.62 0.88
C PRO A 270 3.45 -18.44 1.40
N MET A 271 3.70 -19.73 1.66
CA MET A 271 2.74 -20.57 2.34
C MET A 271 2.66 -20.19 3.82
N LEU A 272 1.44 -20.10 4.37
CA LEU A 272 1.25 -19.86 5.80
C LEU A 272 2.04 -20.85 6.65
N ALA A 273 2.66 -20.37 7.73
CA ALA A 273 3.53 -21.20 8.58
C ALA A 273 2.80 -22.40 9.19
N GLU A 274 1.51 -22.27 9.50
CA GLU A 274 0.68 -23.35 10.00
C GLU A 274 0.41 -24.46 8.95
N ASP A 275 0.49 -24.13 7.67
CA ASP A 275 0.27 -25.07 6.55
C ASP A 275 1.57 -25.82 6.17
N LEU A 276 2.76 -25.26 6.51
CA LEU A 276 4.06 -25.90 6.26
C LEU A 276 4.28 -27.21 7.03
N GLY A 277 3.59 -27.40 8.16
CA GLY A 277 3.66 -28.62 8.97
C GLY A 277 2.63 -29.69 8.64
N GLN A 278 1.75 -29.43 7.68
CA GLN A 278 0.69 -30.36 7.28
C GLN A 278 1.15 -31.20 6.07
N ALA A 279 1.93 -32.26 6.33
CA ALA A 279 2.03 -33.33 5.33
C ALA A 279 0.62 -33.91 5.09
N PRO A 280 0.26 -34.31 3.86
CA PRO A 280 -1.03 -34.96 3.60
C PRO A 280 -1.21 -36.20 4.52
N GLY A 281 -2.08 -36.05 5.54
CA GLY A 281 -2.35 -37.14 6.50
C GLY A 281 -1.97 -36.86 7.96
N ALA A 282 -1.37 -35.72 8.31
CA ALA A 282 -1.04 -35.37 9.69
C ALA A 282 -2.26 -34.73 10.41
N THR A 283 -2.66 -35.30 11.54
CA THR A 283 -3.70 -34.74 12.41
C THR A 283 -3.23 -33.41 13.01
N PRO A 284 -4.05 -32.35 13.00
CA PRO A 284 -3.64 -31.03 13.48
C PRO A 284 -3.29 -31.05 14.97
N LYS A 285 -2.06 -30.68 15.32
CA LYS A 285 -1.67 -30.44 16.71
C LYS A 285 -2.41 -29.22 17.24
N ARG A 286 -3.34 -29.46 18.17
CA ARG A 286 -4.10 -28.43 18.88
C ARG A 286 -3.14 -27.51 19.66
N ARG A 287 -2.82 -26.32 19.12
CA ARG A 287 -2.04 -25.30 19.84
C ARG A 287 -2.84 -24.82 21.05
N LYS A 288 -2.21 -24.79 22.24
CA LYS A 288 -2.81 -24.23 23.47
C LYS A 288 -2.97 -22.72 23.25
N ARG A 289 -4.24 -22.26 23.28
CA ARG A 289 -4.58 -20.83 23.27
C ARG A 289 -4.08 -20.22 24.59
N PHE A 290 -3.12 -19.31 24.51
CA PHE A 290 -2.84 -18.39 25.59
C PHE A 290 -3.82 -17.22 25.48
N TRP A 291 -4.76 -17.17 26.40
CA TRP A 291 -5.63 -16.03 26.61
C TRP A 291 -4.88 -15.04 27.50
N PHE A 292 -4.57 -13.85 26.97
CA PHE A 292 -4.23 -12.70 27.80
C PHE A 292 -5.52 -11.92 28.02
N PHE A 293 -5.90 -11.82 29.30
CA PHE A 293 -6.99 -10.97 29.76
C PHE A 293 -6.56 -9.50 29.74
#